data_cad6f3615c77d5d487fea543a98f26cb
#
_entry.id   cad6f3615c77d5d487fea543a98f26cb
#
_cell.length_a   1.000
_cell.length_b   1.000
_cell.length_c   1.000
_cell.angle_alpha   90.00
_cell.angle_beta   90.00
_cell.angle_gamma   90.00
#
_symmetry.space_group_name_H-M   'P 1'
#
loop_
_entity.id
_entity.type
_entity.pdbx_description
1 polymer ?
#
loop_
_entity_poly.entity_id
_entity_poly.type
_entity_poly.pdbx_seq_one_letter_code
_entity_poly.pdbx_strand_id
1 'polypeptide(L)' 'SSVEFEHHLTELGLDMEEIEIGPESPWLHRRVGEVEQEAAGRLLVVAILRKEGGTDMNPNATDMLMPGDALVVMKRGGRS' A
#
# COMPACT_ATOMS: atom_id res chain seq x y z
N SER A 1 20.04 -3.44 -9.69
CA SER A 1 20.01 -3.71 -8.26
C SER A 1 18.87 -2.94 -7.60
N SER A 2 18.55 -3.34 -6.36
CA SER A 2 17.47 -2.68 -5.64
C SER A 2 17.79 -1.22 -5.33
N VAL A 3 19.05 -0.90 -5.15
CA VAL A 3 19.46 0.49 -4.90
C VAL A 3 19.18 1.36 -6.12
N GLU A 4 19.47 0.85 -7.30
CA GLU A 4 19.19 1.59 -8.52
C GLU A 4 17.70 1.77 -8.74
N PHE A 5 16.92 0.75 -8.43
CA PHE A 5 15.48 0.83 -8.56
C PHE A 5 14.91 1.87 -7.59
N GLU A 6 15.37 1.85 -6.34
CA GLU A 6 14.93 2.83 -5.36
C GLU A 6 15.28 4.25 -5.78
N HIS A 7 16.47 4.41 -6.37
CA HIS A 7 16.87 5.71 -6.85
C HIS A 7 15.94 6.21 -7.95
N HIS A 8 15.57 5.33 -8.87
CA HIS A 8 14.65 5.69 -9.95
C HIS A 8 13.29 6.08 -9.40
N LEU A 9 12.79 5.34 -8.39
CA LEU A 9 11.51 5.68 -7.78
C LEU A 9 11.57 7.08 -7.18
N THR A 10 12.66 7.37 -6.48
CA THR A 10 12.83 8.69 -5.87
C THR A 10 12.84 9.78 -6.92
N GLU A 11 13.52 9.54 -8.03
CA GLU A 11 13.57 10.53 -9.11
C GLU A 11 12.19 10.79 -9.69
N LEU A 12 11.34 9.79 -9.70
CA LEU A 12 9.96 9.92 -10.20
C LEU A 12 9.03 10.49 -9.13
N GLY A 13 9.53 10.73 -7.93
CA GLY A 13 8.70 11.22 -6.85
C GLY A 13 7.84 10.14 -6.22
N LEU A 14 8.28 8.89 -6.29
CA LEU A 14 7.54 7.76 -5.77
C LEU A 14 8.28 7.12 -4.61
N ASP A 15 7.53 6.64 -3.63
CA ASP A 15 8.06 5.89 -2.49
C ASP A 15 7.30 4.59 -2.35
N MET A 16 8.03 3.54 -1.96
CA MET A 16 7.42 2.26 -1.56
C MET A 16 7.44 2.20 -0.04
N GLU A 17 6.34 1.71 0.53
CA GLU A 17 6.23 1.65 1.98
C GLU A 17 5.43 0.42 2.37
N GLU A 18 5.78 -0.17 3.51
CA GLU A 18 4.98 -1.24 4.09
C GLU A 18 4.24 -0.69 5.30
N ILE A 19 2.93 -0.90 5.34
CA ILE A 19 2.07 -0.33 6.38
C ILE A 19 1.27 -1.46 7.01
N GLU A 20 1.45 -1.68 8.31
CA GLU A 20 0.70 -2.71 9.03
C GLU A 20 -0.69 -2.20 9.38
N ILE A 21 -1.66 -3.10 9.27
CA ILE A 21 -3.05 -2.82 9.64
C ILE A 21 -3.25 -3.36 11.05
N GLY A 22 -3.12 -2.48 12.02
CA GLY A 22 -3.38 -2.84 13.41
C GLY A 22 -4.83 -2.56 13.80
N PRO A 23 -5.19 -2.90 15.04
CA PRO A 23 -6.57 -2.71 15.50
C PRO A 23 -6.99 -1.24 15.57
N GLU A 24 -6.02 -0.32 15.55
CA GLU A 24 -6.32 1.11 15.60
C GLU A 24 -6.22 1.76 14.23
N SER A 25 -5.95 0.98 13.20
CA SER A 25 -5.74 1.55 11.87
C SER A 25 -7.04 2.15 11.33
N PRO A 26 -7.00 3.35 10.76
CA PRO A 26 -8.18 3.92 10.12
C PRO A 26 -8.63 3.14 8.89
N TRP A 27 -7.77 2.25 8.38
CA TRP A 27 -8.08 1.45 7.20
C TRP A 27 -8.62 0.08 7.56
N LEU A 28 -8.74 -0.23 8.84
CA LEU A 28 -9.22 -1.53 9.28
C LEU A 28 -10.63 -1.77 8.73
N HIS A 29 -10.81 -2.94 8.12
CA HIS A 29 -12.08 -3.36 7.54
C HIS A 29 -12.55 -2.48 6.38
N ARG A 30 -11.64 -1.65 5.84
CA ARG A 30 -11.93 -0.89 4.64
C ARG A 30 -11.52 -1.71 3.41
N ARG A 31 -12.07 -1.38 2.27
CA ARG A 31 -11.70 -2.04 1.02
C ARG A 31 -10.56 -1.27 0.36
N VAL A 32 -9.74 -2.01 -0.39
CA VAL A 32 -8.59 -1.41 -1.08
C VAL A 32 -9.01 -0.21 -1.91
N GLY A 33 -10.10 -0.37 -2.69
CA GLY A 33 -10.56 0.71 -3.54
C GLY A 33 -10.95 1.96 -2.79
N GLU A 34 -11.53 1.78 -1.59
CA GLU A 34 -11.91 2.91 -0.76
C GLU A 34 -10.69 3.69 -0.30
N VAL A 35 -9.66 2.95 0.13
CA VAL A 35 -8.43 3.58 0.59
C VAL A 35 -7.76 4.35 -0.55
N GLU A 36 -7.69 3.72 -1.71
CA GLU A 36 -7.07 4.36 -2.87
C GLU A 36 -7.85 5.58 -3.33
N GLN A 37 -9.18 5.50 -3.29
CA GLN A 37 -10.01 6.61 -3.71
C GLN A 37 -9.87 7.80 -2.78
N GLU A 38 -9.80 7.55 -1.48
CA GLU A 38 -9.59 8.62 -0.51
C GLU A 38 -8.24 9.28 -0.68
N ALA A 39 -7.26 8.52 -1.12
CA ALA A 39 -5.92 9.05 -1.34
C ALA A 39 -5.83 9.87 -2.62
N ALA A 40 -6.87 9.82 -3.46
CA ALA A 40 -6.99 10.67 -4.65
C ALA A 40 -5.76 10.57 -5.56
N GLY A 41 -5.33 9.36 -5.85
CA GLY A 41 -4.22 9.12 -6.76
C GLY A 41 -2.84 9.21 -6.14
N ARG A 42 -2.77 9.41 -4.83
CA ARG A 42 -1.47 9.55 -4.16
C ARG A 42 -0.96 8.24 -3.62
N LEU A 43 -1.76 7.19 -3.63
CA LEU A 43 -1.41 5.91 -3.04
C LEU A 43 -2.00 4.79 -3.87
N LEU A 44 -1.17 3.79 -4.16
CA LEU A 44 -1.60 2.60 -4.85
C LEU A 44 -1.22 1.41 -3.99
N VAL A 45 -2.17 0.52 -3.72
CA VAL A 45 -1.89 -0.70 -2.96
C VAL A 45 -1.37 -1.74 -3.94
N VAL A 46 -0.10 -2.07 -3.81
CA VAL A 46 0.58 -2.99 -4.72
C VAL A 46 0.35 -4.43 -4.30
N ALA A 47 0.33 -4.69 -3.01
CA ALA A 47 0.19 -6.05 -2.48
C ALA A 47 -0.34 -6.01 -1.07
N ILE A 48 -0.96 -7.10 -0.65
CA ILE A 48 -1.37 -7.30 0.75
C ILE A 48 -0.67 -8.55 1.25
N LEU A 49 0.13 -8.40 2.30
CA LEU A 49 0.75 -9.52 2.98
C LEU A 49 -0.20 -9.95 4.09
N ARG A 50 -0.84 -11.08 3.89
CA ARG A 50 -1.89 -11.52 4.83
C ARG A 50 -1.28 -12.06 6.12
N LYS A 51 -1.96 -11.82 7.23
CA LYS A 51 -1.50 -12.25 8.54
C LYS A 51 -1.23 -13.75 8.59
N GLU A 52 -2.09 -14.53 7.96
CA GLU A 52 -1.98 -15.99 7.99
C GLU A 52 -0.97 -16.54 6.99
N GLY A 53 -0.26 -15.66 6.31
CA GLY A 53 0.66 -16.04 5.27
C GLY A 53 0.05 -15.83 3.90
N GLY A 54 0.90 -15.86 2.90
CA GLY A 54 0.44 -15.60 1.56
C GLY A 54 0.43 -14.11 1.23
N THR A 55 0.49 -13.83 -0.04
CA THR A 55 0.57 -12.47 -0.54
C THR A 55 -0.43 -12.32 -1.67
N ASP A 56 -1.30 -11.32 -1.57
CA ASP A 56 -2.21 -10.97 -2.65
C ASP A 56 -1.54 -9.86 -3.46
N MET A 57 -1.02 -10.23 -4.62
CA MET A 57 -0.42 -9.25 -5.53
C MET A 57 -1.52 -8.58 -6.34
N ASN A 58 -1.37 -7.28 -6.51
CA ASN A 58 -2.32 -6.51 -7.32
C ASN A 58 -3.75 -6.78 -6.85
N PRO A 59 -4.05 -6.46 -5.58
CA PRO A 59 -5.36 -6.82 -5.00
C PRO A 59 -6.51 -6.11 -5.71
N ASN A 60 -7.68 -6.72 -5.62
CA ASN A 60 -8.89 -6.13 -6.19
C ASN A 60 -9.39 -4.98 -5.33
N ALA A 61 -10.09 -4.05 -5.95
CA ALA A 61 -10.66 -2.91 -5.23
C ALA A 61 -11.60 -3.34 -4.12
N THR A 62 -12.20 -4.52 -4.25
CA THR A 62 -13.16 -5.03 -3.26
C THR A 62 -12.51 -5.83 -2.14
N ASP A 63 -11.20 -6.07 -2.21
CA ASP A 63 -10.52 -6.81 -1.15
C ASP A 63 -10.50 -6.00 0.13
N MET A 64 -10.80 -6.67 1.25
CA MET A 64 -10.91 -6.02 2.54
C MET A 64 -9.62 -6.15 3.32
N LEU A 65 -9.27 -5.08 4.03
CA LEU A 65 -8.08 -5.02 4.88
C LEU A 65 -8.46 -5.51 6.27
N MET A 66 -7.72 -6.50 6.75
CA MET A 66 -8.01 -7.19 8.00
C MET A 66 -6.89 -6.94 9.01
N PRO A 67 -7.19 -7.12 10.31
CA PRO A 67 -6.15 -6.91 11.32
C PRO A 67 -4.97 -7.85 11.11
N GLY A 68 -3.77 -7.30 11.22
CA GLY A 68 -2.55 -8.07 11.07
C GLY A 68 -2.06 -8.18 9.64
N ASP A 69 -2.83 -7.70 8.67
CA ASP A 69 -2.35 -7.58 7.30
C ASP A 69 -1.31 -6.47 7.21
N ALA A 70 -0.43 -6.57 6.22
CA ALA A 70 0.49 -5.48 5.90
C ALA A 70 0.34 -5.12 4.44
N LEU A 71 0.24 -3.84 4.16
CA LEU A 71 0.10 -3.35 2.80
C LEU A 71 1.45 -2.94 2.27
N VAL A 72 1.74 -3.34 1.04
CA VAL A 72 2.85 -2.74 0.31
C VAL A 72 2.22 -1.69 -0.59
N VAL A 73 2.58 -0.45 -0.38
CA VAL A 73 1.98 0.65 -1.11
C VAL A 73 3.04 1.44 -1.86
N MET A 74 2.63 2.00 -2.97
CA MET A 74 3.44 2.96 -3.69
C MET A 74 2.78 4.31 -3.50
N LYS A 75 3.55 5.27 -3.00
CA LYS A 75 3.03 6.59 -2.68
C LYS A 75 3.70 7.63 -3.55
N ARG A 76 2.93 8.63 -3.93
CA ARG A 76 3.52 9.80 -4.55
C ARG A 76 4.24 10.58 -3.47
N GLY A 77 5.51 10.94 -3.73
CA GLY A 77 6.31 11.64 -2.75
C GLY A 77 5.65 12.94 -2.34
N GLY A 78 5.95 13.35 -1.11
CA GLY A 78 5.33 14.51 -0.51
C GLY A 78 5.88 15.84 -1.01
N ARG A 79 6.67 15.84 -2.06
CA ARG A 79 7.19 17.06 -2.62
C ARG A 79 6.14 17.77 -3.44
N SER A 80 6.06 19.00 -3.24
CA SER A 80 5.15 19.80 -4.04
C SER A 80 5.92 20.70 -4.97
#